data_52a75644fa0d9dd6001cc0fd6ef9cb52
#
_entry.id   52a75644fa0d9dd6001cc0fd6ef9cb52
#
_cell.length_a   1.000
_cell.length_b   1.000
_cell.length_c   1.000
_cell.angle_alpha   90.00
_cell.angle_beta   90.00
_cell.angle_gamma   90.00
#
_symmetry.space_group_name_H-M   'P 1'
#
loop_
_entity.id
_entity.type
_entity.pdbx_description
1 polymer ?
#
loop_
_entity_poly.entity_id
_entity_poly.type
_entity_poly.pdbx_seq_one_letter_code
_entity_poly.pdbx_strand_id
1 'polypeptide(L)'
;MRNSMRLRNTRTSTINAKVPTFDEICEKAGFGDLKIYNRSALNSIRRMAIWHYMHGMGIILTDIARQSNRSHATVWSGIRRFNDYLGYGDRVSLALRNEINAVMEKNG
;
A
#
# COMPACT_ATOMS: atom_id res chain seq x y z
N MET A 1 -9.77 -0.72 31.95
CA MET A 1 -10.11 -0.32 31.15
C MET A 1 -10.12 -0.15 30.70
N ARG A 2 -9.81 -0.45 30.81
CA ARG A 2 -10.02 -0.10 29.92
C ARG A 2 -9.99 -0.11 29.26
N ASN A 3 -9.73 -0.93 29.38
CA ASN A 3 -9.89 -0.67 28.37
C ASN A 3 -9.92 -0.75 27.80
N SER A 4 -9.84 -1.39 27.96
CA SER A 4 -10.13 -1.25 27.01
C SER A 4 -10.09 -1.27 26.47
N MET A 5 -9.87 -1.73 26.40
CA MET A 5 -10.03 -1.50 25.46
C MET A 5 -10.05 -1.50 24.93
N ARG A 6 -9.98 -2.12 25.04
CA ARG A 6 -10.19 -1.83 24.16
C ARG A 6 -10.04 -1.81 23.50
N LEU A 7 -9.80 -2.40 23.47
CA LEU A 7 -9.78 -2.05 22.44
C LEU A 7 -9.78 -2.05 21.90
N ARG A 8 -9.69 -2.49 21.87
CA ARG A 8 -9.84 -2.13 20.96
C ARG A 8 -9.71 -1.89 20.25
N ASN A 9 -9.43 -2.23 20.18
CA ASN A 9 -9.39 -1.69 19.20
C ASN A 9 -9.05 -1.52 18.72
N THR A 10 -8.93 -1.75 18.81
CA THR A 10 -8.74 -1.30 18.04
C THR A 10 -8.49 -1.15 17.57
N ARG A 11 -8.46 -1.32 17.53
CA ARG A 11 -8.22 -0.95 16.83
C ARG A 11 -7.73 -0.60 16.32
N THR A 12 -7.46 -0.80 16.32
CA THR A 12 -6.88 -0.23 15.73
C THR A 12 -6.26 0.25 15.75
N SER A 13 -6.12 0.27 15.86
CA SER A 13 -5.44 0.84 15.75
C SER A 13 -4.80 1.34 16.14
N THR A 14 -4.47 1.34 16.19
CA THR A 14 -3.88 1.86 16.49
C THR A 14 -3.17 2.55 16.74
N ILE A 15 -3.16 2.48 16.87
CA ILE A 15 -2.49 2.99 17.28
C ILE A 15 -1.77 4.01 17.02
N ASN A 16 -1.45 4.74 17.23
CA ASN A 16 -0.81 5.62 16.87
C ASN A 16 0.14 5.60 16.04
N ALA A 17 0.45 4.83 16.00
CA ALA A 17 1.54 4.57 15.16
C ALA A 17 1.29 5.14 13.82
N LYS A 18 2.28 5.66 13.29
CA LYS A 18 2.14 6.26 12.02
C LYS A 18 2.05 5.22 10.98
N VAL A 19 0.85 4.98 10.53
CA VAL A 19 0.60 4.09 9.42
C VAL A 19 0.67 4.93 8.16
N PRO A 20 1.53 4.61 7.20
CA PRO A 20 1.64 5.44 6.00
C PRO A 20 0.39 5.41 5.15
N THR A 21 0.07 6.52 4.52
CA THR A 21 -1.07 6.62 3.63
C THR A 21 -0.62 6.39 2.18
N PHE A 22 -1.58 6.12 1.32
CA PHE A 22 -1.30 5.94 -0.10
C PHE A 22 -0.60 7.17 -0.67
N ASP A 23 -1.11 8.36 -0.35
CA ASP A 23 -0.53 9.61 -0.85
C ASP A 23 0.89 9.82 -0.37
N GLU A 24 1.14 9.50 0.91
CA GLU A 24 2.46 9.62 1.48
C GLU A 24 3.48 8.76 0.73
N ILE A 25 3.08 7.53 0.44
CA ILE A 25 3.97 6.61 -0.25
C ILE A 25 4.25 7.10 -1.67
N CYS A 26 3.20 7.58 -2.36
CA CYS A 26 3.37 8.14 -3.69
C CYS A 26 4.37 9.28 -3.69
N GLU A 27 4.25 10.15 -2.72
CA GLU A 27 5.11 11.32 -2.62
C GLU A 27 6.55 10.93 -2.33
N LYS A 28 6.75 10.10 -1.34
CA LYS A 28 8.10 9.70 -0.94
C LYS A 28 8.82 8.90 -2.01
N ALA A 29 8.08 8.11 -2.76
CA ALA A 29 8.65 7.32 -3.84
C ALA A 29 8.80 8.11 -5.15
N GLY A 30 8.25 9.33 -5.17
CA GLY A 30 8.35 10.16 -6.37
C GLY A 30 7.48 9.69 -7.52
N PHE A 31 6.39 9.00 -7.24
CA PHE A 31 5.52 8.46 -8.28
C PHE A 31 4.49 9.44 -8.82
N GLY A 32 4.28 10.55 -8.11
CA GLY A 32 3.22 11.48 -8.47
C GLY A 32 1.87 10.99 -7.97
N ASP A 33 0.80 11.59 -8.49
CA ASP A 33 -0.54 11.27 -8.04
C ASP A 33 -1.10 10.06 -8.81
N LEU A 34 -1.05 8.91 -8.17
CA LEU A 34 -1.52 7.67 -8.79
C LEU A 34 -3.01 7.43 -8.62
N LYS A 35 -3.72 8.36 -7.96
CA LYS A 35 -5.18 8.26 -7.84
C LYS A 35 -5.85 8.65 -9.15
N ILE A 36 -5.21 9.47 -9.93
CA ILE A 36 -5.74 9.89 -11.22
C ILE A 36 -5.73 8.70 -12.17
N TYR A 37 -6.83 8.51 -12.89
CA TYR A 37 -6.93 7.43 -13.84
C TYR A 37 -5.88 7.59 -14.94
N ASN A 38 -5.13 6.54 -15.19
CA ASN A 38 -4.04 6.59 -16.16
C ASN A 38 -3.78 5.17 -16.64
N ARG A 39 -3.73 4.99 -17.94
CA ARG A 39 -3.56 3.67 -18.55
C ARG A 39 -2.11 3.22 -18.63
N SER A 40 -1.19 4.04 -18.16
CA SER A 40 0.22 3.66 -18.19
C SER A 40 0.44 2.35 -17.45
N ALA A 41 1.12 1.42 -18.10
CA ALA A 41 1.45 0.13 -17.47
C ALA A 41 2.32 0.35 -16.25
N LEU A 42 3.22 1.32 -16.32
CA LEU A 42 4.09 1.62 -15.19
C LEU A 42 3.30 2.14 -13.99
N ASN A 43 2.35 3.05 -14.25
CA ASN A 43 1.54 3.56 -13.14
C ASN A 43 0.64 2.49 -12.55
N SER A 44 0.15 1.57 -13.37
CA SER A 44 -0.63 0.45 -12.88
C SER A 44 0.17 -0.41 -11.92
N ILE A 45 1.39 -0.75 -12.30
CA ILE A 45 2.21 -1.60 -11.46
C ILE A 45 2.70 -0.88 -10.21
N ARG A 46 2.89 0.44 -10.32
CA ARG A 46 3.23 1.26 -9.15
C ARG A 46 2.10 1.25 -8.13
N ARG A 47 0.86 1.35 -8.59
CA ARG A 47 -0.30 1.25 -7.69
C ARG A 47 -0.33 -0.11 -7.00
N MET A 48 -0.13 -1.19 -7.78
CA MET A 48 -0.12 -2.52 -7.20
C MET A 48 0.97 -2.68 -6.14
N ALA A 49 2.13 -2.11 -6.40
CA ALA A 49 3.24 -2.19 -5.46
C ALA A 49 2.91 -1.50 -4.15
N ILE A 50 2.27 -0.33 -4.22
CA ILE A 50 1.87 0.40 -3.02
C ILE A 50 0.79 -0.37 -2.26
N TRP A 51 -0.20 -0.89 -2.97
CA TRP A 51 -1.26 -1.68 -2.35
C TRP A 51 -0.68 -2.90 -1.62
N HIS A 52 0.27 -3.56 -2.28
CA HIS A 52 0.94 -4.73 -1.70
C HIS A 52 1.68 -4.34 -0.41
N TYR A 53 2.39 -3.22 -0.46
CA TYR A 53 3.12 -2.72 0.69
C TYR A 53 2.16 -2.39 1.85
N MET A 54 1.09 -1.65 1.56
CA MET A 54 0.12 -1.27 2.59
C MET A 54 -0.56 -2.50 3.21
N HIS A 55 -0.93 -3.45 2.37
CA HIS A 55 -1.54 -4.68 2.85
C HIS A 55 -0.57 -5.44 3.75
N GLY A 56 0.69 -5.47 3.39
CA GLY A 56 1.72 -6.10 4.21
C GLY A 56 1.93 -5.43 5.54
N MET A 57 1.61 -4.13 5.63
CA MET A 57 1.67 -3.38 6.88
C MET A 57 0.45 -3.61 7.76
N GLY A 58 -0.52 -4.37 7.29
CA GLY A 58 -1.70 -4.65 8.05
C GLY A 58 -2.85 -3.69 7.83
N ILE A 59 -2.74 -2.81 6.84
CA ILE A 59 -3.83 -1.88 6.54
C ILE A 59 -4.94 -2.65 5.86
N ILE A 60 -6.18 -2.48 6.35
CA ILE A 60 -7.28 -3.25 5.82
C ILE A 60 -7.65 -2.81 4.40
N LEU A 61 -8.17 -3.75 3.65
CA LEU A 61 -8.44 -3.56 2.23
C LEU A 61 -9.38 -2.37 1.96
N THR A 62 -10.37 -2.20 2.81
CA THR A 62 -11.32 -1.08 2.68
C THR A 62 -10.60 0.26 2.68
N ASP A 63 -9.65 0.41 3.60
CA ASP A 63 -8.90 1.66 3.72
C ASP A 63 -7.98 1.88 2.53
N ILE A 64 -7.34 0.82 2.07
CA ILE A 64 -6.46 0.93 0.90
C ILE A 64 -7.27 1.36 -0.32
N ALA A 65 -8.42 0.74 -0.51
CA ALA A 65 -9.30 1.05 -1.64
C ALA A 65 -9.76 2.50 -1.58
N ARG A 66 -10.20 2.95 -0.41
CA ARG A 66 -10.68 4.31 -0.24
C ARG A 66 -9.59 5.32 -0.51
N GLN A 67 -8.40 5.09 0.04
CA GLN A 67 -7.29 6.03 -0.12
C GLN A 67 -6.83 6.15 -1.57
N SER A 68 -6.93 5.06 -2.32
CA SER A 68 -6.46 5.07 -3.70
C SER A 68 -7.58 5.32 -4.71
N ASN A 69 -8.79 5.52 -4.22
CA ASN A 69 -9.97 5.77 -5.07
C ASN A 69 -10.20 4.65 -6.08
N ARG A 70 -10.14 3.42 -5.58
CA ARG A 70 -10.37 2.22 -6.39
C ARG A 70 -11.27 1.28 -5.62
N SER A 71 -11.88 0.34 -6.33
CA SER A 71 -12.75 -0.63 -5.68
C SER A 71 -11.94 -1.69 -4.93
N HIS A 72 -12.59 -2.34 -3.96
CA HIS A 72 -12.04 -3.47 -3.25
C HIS A 72 -11.49 -4.53 -4.20
N ALA A 73 -12.32 -4.88 -5.19
CA ALA A 73 -11.96 -5.94 -6.12
C ALA A 73 -10.70 -5.58 -6.90
N THR A 74 -10.61 -4.33 -7.33
CA THR A 74 -9.45 -3.87 -8.09
C THR A 74 -8.19 -3.92 -7.24
N VAL A 75 -8.28 -3.46 -5.99
CA VAL A 75 -7.13 -3.45 -5.10
C VAL A 75 -6.69 -4.87 -4.78
N TRP A 76 -7.64 -5.73 -4.43
CA TRP A 76 -7.30 -7.11 -4.09
C TRP A 76 -6.68 -7.84 -5.27
N SER A 77 -7.26 -7.66 -6.45
CA SER A 77 -6.73 -8.25 -7.67
C SER A 77 -5.30 -7.75 -7.93
N GLY A 78 -5.06 -6.46 -7.72
CA GLY A 78 -3.74 -5.89 -7.91
C GLY A 78 -2.71 -6.44 -6.93
N ILE A 79 -3.11 -6.59 -5.67
CA ILE A 79 -2.23 -7.16 -4.65
C ILE A 79 -1.82 -8.59 -5.01
N ARG A 80 -2.78 -9.39 -5.41
CA ARG A 80 -2.51 -10.78 -5.78
C ARG A 80 -1.61 -10.86 -7.01
N ARG A 81 -1.88 -10.02 -7.99
CA ARG A 81 -1.09 -9.99 -9.21
C ARG A 81 0.35 -9.58 -8.93
N PHE A 82 0.52 -8.56 -8.10
CA PHE A 82 1.87 -8.10 -7.74
C PHE A 82 2.62 -9.19 -6.98
N ASN A 83 1.92 -9.88 -6.10
CA ASN A 83 2.53 -10.98 -5.36
C ASN A 83 3.01 -12.08 -6.31
N ASP A 84 2.24 -12.37 -7.35
CA ASP A 84 2.63 -13.35 -8.35
C ASP A 84 3.86 -12.90 -9.12
N TYR A 85 3.91 -11.62 -9.48
CA TYR A 85 5.06 -11.07 -10.18
C TYR A 85 6.33 -11.20 -9.36
N LEU A 86 6.23 -10.93 -8.07
CA LEU A 86 7.37 -11.09 -7.17
C LEU A 86 7.83 -12.55 -7.14
N GLY A 87 6.86 -13.46 -7.10
CA GLY A 87 7.17 -14.88 -7.09
C GLY A 87 7.86 -15.36 -8.35
N TYR A 88 7.58 -14.71 -9.48
CA TYR A 88 8.23 -15.04 -10.75
C TYR A 88 9.57 -14.35 -10.91
N GLY A 89 9.92 -13.47 -10.00
CA GLY A 89 11.18 -12.74 -10.10
C GLY A 89 11.14 -11.58 -11.09
N ASP A 90 9.95 -11.02 -11.32
CA ASP A 90 9.81 -9.90 -12.24
C ASP A 90 10.65 -8.72 -11.78
N ARG A 91 11.53 -8.23 -12.64
CA ARG A 91 12.51 -7.22 -12.27
C ARG A 91 11.88 -5.89 -11.89
N VAL A 92 10.87 -5.45 -12.62
CA VAL A 92 10.22 -4.17 -12.32
C VAL A 92 9.54 -4.24 -10.97
N SER A 93 8.83 -5.34 -10.72
CA SER A 93 8.13 -5.52 -9.44
C SER A 93 9.09 -5.57 -8.27
N LEU A 94 10.20 -6.31 -8.42
CA LEU A 94 11.20 -6.40 -7.38
C LEU A 94 11.83 -5.04 -7.10
N ALA A 95 12.14 -4.29 -8.17
CA ALA A 95 12.74 -2.97 -8.02
C ALA A 95 11.77 -2.02 -7.30
N LEU A 96 10.49 -2.06 -7.66
CA LEU A 96 9.49 -1.20 -7.04
C LEU A 96 9.32 -1.54 -5.57
N ARG A 97 9.25 -2.83 -5.25
CA ARG A 97 9.14 -3.24 -3.85
C ARG A 97 10.34 -2.73 -3.05
N ASN A 98 11.53 -2.90 -3.58
CA ASN A 98 12.75 -2.47 -2.89
C ASN A 98 12.79 -0.96 -2.74
N GLU A 99 12.36 -0.25 -3.75
CA GLU A 99 12.33 1.22 -3.72
C GLU A 99 11.37 1.73 -2.65
N ILE A 100 10.16 1.17 -2.60
CA ILE A 100 9.18 1.56 -1.59
C ILE A 100 9.70 1.25 -0.20
N ASN A 101 10.22 0.05 0.00
CA ASN A 101 10.78 -0.32 1.29
C ASN A 101 11.88 0.64 1.72
N ALA A 102 12.76 1.00 0.79
CA ALA A 102 13.88 1.88 1.10
C ALA A 102 13.42 3.26 1.52
N VAL A 103 12.48 3.88 0.77
CA VAL A 103 12.05 5.23 1.10
C VAL A 103 11.20 5.27 2.36
N MET A 104 10.45 4.21 2.63
CA MET A 104 9.62 4.18 3.83
C MET A 104 10.45 3.87 5.07
N GLU A 105 11.45 3.03 4.97
CA GLU A 105 12.32 2.71 6.09
C GLU A 105 13.19 3.89 6.49
N LYS A 106 13.64 4.66 5.51
CA LYS A 106 14.46 5.82 5.78
C LYS A 106 13.76 6.85 6.64
N ASN A 107 12.45 6.88 6.59
CA ASN A 107 11.65 7.85 7.30
C ASN A 107 10.95 7.26 8.52
N GLY A 108 11.25 6.03 8.81
CA GLY A 108 10.63 5.31 9.91
C GLY A 108 11.28 5.51 11.27
#